data_9ab2d60ab210c2e291e74d4dbcf11f70
#
_entry.id   9ab2d60ab210c2e291e74d4dbcf11f70
#
_cell.length_a   1.000
_cell.length_b   1.000
_cell.length_c   1.000
_cell.angle_alpha   90.00
_cell.angle_beta   90.00
_cell.angle_gamma   90.00
#
_symmetry.space_group_name_H-M   'P 1'
#
loop_
_entity.id
_entity.type
_entity.pdbx_description
1 polymer ?
#
loop_
_entity_poly.entity_id
_entity_poly.type
_entity_poly.pdbx_seq_one_letter_code
_entity_poly.pdbx_strand_id
1 'polypeptide(L)'
;MPDNKDYGALTEGVYYILLSLLTPMHGYGIMQNVKLLSNERVELGAGTLYGALSTLVERGWIELLQGEQDSRKKEYRITEDGRIAVRTEMARLDELLANGRKLIGGDPE
;
A
#
# COMPACT_ATOMS: atom_id res chain seq x y z
N MET A 1 9.78 -17.83 7.49
CA MET A 1 9.56 -16.69 6.68
C MET A 1 8.09 -16.43 6.47
N PRO A 2 7.68 -15.21 6.63
CA PRO A 2 6.27 -14.93 6.44
C PRO A 2 5.88 -15.21 5.01
N ASP A 3 4.74 -15.77 4.90
CA ASP A 3 4.22 -16.16 3.61
C ASP A 3 3.14 -15.17 3.24
N ASN A 4 3.33 -14.47 2.12
CA ASN A 4 2.36 -13.48 1.70
C ASN A 4 0.99 -14.07 1.45
N LYS A 5 0.91 -15.38 1.26
CA LYS A 5 -0.39 -16.02 1.13
C LYS A 5 -1.26 -15.81 2.35
N ASP A 6 -0.64 -15.65 3.51
CA ASP A 6 -1.40 -15.48 4.75
C ASP A 6 -2.17 -14.18 4.79
N TYR A 7 -1.75 -13.22 4.01
CA TYR A 7 -2.40 -11.91 4.02
C TYR A 7 -3.36 -11.72 2.86
N GLY A 8 -3.30 -12.59 1.88
CA GLY A 8 -4.17 -12.51 0.72
C GLY A 8 -3.95 -11.28 -0.11
N ALA A 9 -4.99 -10.86 -0.80
CA ALA A 9 -4.93 -9.69 -1.64
C ALA A 9 -4.86 -8.43 -0.80
N LEU A 10 -4.15 -7.43 -1.30
CA LEU A 10 -4.12 -6.14 -0.64
C LEU A 10 -5.34 -5.34 -1.05
N THR A 11 -5.85 -4.54 -0.11
CA THR A 11 -6.87 -3.59 -0.49
C THR A 11 -6.23 -2.49 -1.33
N GLU A 12 -7.05 -1.81 -2.08
CA GLU A 12 -6.55 -0.70 -2.89
C GLU A 12 -5.88 0.35 -2.01
N GLY A 13 -6.46 0.64 -0.86
CA GLY A 13 -5.89 1.63 0.06
C GLY A 13 -4.53 1.22 0.56
N VAL A 14 -4.38 -0.02 1.00
CA VAL A 14 -3.10 -0.50 1.51
C VAL A 14 -2.05 -0.50 0.40
N TYR A 15 -2.44 -0.93 -0.79
CA TYR A 15 -1.53 -0.94 -1.93
C TYR A 15 -0.98 0.48 -2.18
N TYR A 16 -1.86 1.47 -2.19
CA TYR A 16 -1.41 2.84 -2.43
C TYR A 16 -0.63 3.42 -1.26
N ILE A 17 -0.95 3.01 -0.03
CA ILE A 17 -0.13 3.44 1.11
C ILE A 17 1.30 2.95 0.94
N LEU A 18 1.46 1.67 0.57
CA LEU A 18 2.80 1.12 0.39
C LEU A 18 3.54 1.81 -0.74
N LEU A 19 2.86 2.07 -1.86
CA LEU A 19 3.49 2.78 -2.96
C LEU A 19 3.89 4.20 -2.56
N SER A 20 3.06 4.86 -1.77
CA SER A 20 3.37 6.21 -1.30
C SER A 20 4.65 6.22 -0.48
N LEU A 21 4.90 5.15 0.25
CA LEU A 21 6.02 5.10 1.19
C LEU A 21 7.32 4.63 0.56
N LEU A 22 7.36 4.55 -0.77
CA LEU A 22 8.64 4.47 -1.46
C LEU A 22 9.49 5.70 -1.15
N THR A 23 8.83 6.78 -0.78
CA THR A 23 9.47 7.99 -0.27
C THR A 23 8.97 8.21 1.15
N PRO A 24 9.85 8.56 2.10
CA PRO A 24 9.37 8.84 3.46
C PRO A 24 8.31 9.93 3.48
N MET A 25 7.30 9.74 4.33
CA MET A 25 6.15 10.62 4.29
C MET A 25 5.41 10.61 5.62
N HIS A 26 4.85 11.77 6.00
CA HIS A 26 3.95 11.87 7.15
C HIS A 26 2.56 11.36 6.78
N GLY A 27 1.75 11.08 7.80
CA GLY A 27 0.40 10.58 7.57
C GLY A 27 -0.43 11.46 6.66
N TYR A 28 -0.37 12.77 6.87
CA TYR A 28 -1.16 13.68 6.05
C TYR A 28 -0.76 13.58 4.58
N GLY A 29 0.55 13.52 4.33
CA GLY A 29 1.03 13.37 2.96
C GLY A 29 0.60 12.05 2.35
N ILE A 30 0.59 11.00 3.17
CA ILE A 30 0.11 9.70 2.68
C ILE A 30 -1.35 9.80 2.26
N MET A 31 -2.18 10.42 3.08
CA MET A 31 -3.61 10.57 2.74
C MET A 31 -3.80 11.28 1.42
N GLN A 32 -3.07 12.37 1.23
CA GLN A 32 -3.18 13.13 0.00
C GLN A 32 -2.68 12.35 -1.20
N ASN A 33 -1.57 11.63 -1.02
CA ASN A 33 -0.99 10.88 -2.12
C ASN A 33 -1.89 9.72 -2.54
N VAL A 34 -2.50 9.03 -1.58
CA VAL A 34 -3.43 7.95 -1.89
C VAL A 34 -4.61 8.49 -2.68
N LYS A 35 -5.12 9.65 -2.28
CA LYS A 35 -6.22 10.26 -3.01
C LYS A 35 -5.83 10.57 -4.45
N LEU A 36 -4.64 11.12 -4.64
CA LEU A 36 -4.16 11.43 -5.99
C LEU A 36 -3.96 10.18 -6.82
N LEU A 37 -3.27 9.18 -6.27
CA LEU A 37 -2.98 7.95 -7.00
C LEU A 37 -4.24 7.23 -7.43
N SER A 38 -5.27 7.27 -6.58
CA SER A 38 -6.51 6.56 -6.86
C SER A 38 -7.48 7.38 -7.70
N ASN A 39 -7.07 8.56 -8.13
CA ASN A 39 -7.94 9.45 -8.89
C ASN A 39 -9.18 9.78 -8.07
N GLU A 40 -8.96 10.03 -6.79
CA GLU A 40 -9.96 10.39 -5.80
C GLU A 40 -10.94 9.28 -5.45
N ARG A 41 -10.66 8.05 -5.90
CA ARG A 41 -11.51 6.91 -5.59
C ARG A 41 -11.35 6.46 -4.15
N VAL A 42 -10.15 6.60 -3.59
CA VAL A 42 -9.86 6.18 -2.23
C VAL A 42 -9.54 7.41 -1.39
N GLU A 43 -10.36 7.64 -0.39
CA GLU A 43 -10.16 8.76 0.51
C GLU A 43 -10.12 8.20 1.93
N LEU A 44 -8.95 8.26 2.56
CA LEU A 44 -8.77 7.66 3.88
C LEU A 44 -8.96 8.72 4.95
N GLY A 45 -9.79 8.40 5.94
CA GLY A 45 -9.85 9.24 7.11
C GLY A 45 -8.66 8.96 8.02
N ALA A 46 -8.43 9.86 8.96
CA ALA A 46 -7.26 9.73 9.84
C ALA A 46 -7.27 8.43 10.62
N GLY A 47 -8.43 8.06 11.18
CA GLY A 47 -8.50 6.83 11.97
C GLY A 47 -8.19 5.61 11.14
N THR A 48 -8.75 5.53 9.95
CA THR A 48 -8.49 4.40 9.06
C THR A 48 -7.01 4.36 8.66
N LEU A 49 -6.46 5.52 8.32
CA LEU A 49 -5.05 5.57 7.94
C LEU A 49 -4.14 5.10 9.06
N TYR A 50 -4.30 5.66 10.27
CA TYR A 50 -3.37 5.32 11.33
C TYR A 50 -3.56 3.90 11.81
N GLY A 51 -4.78 3.36 11.72
CA GLY A 51 -4.99 1.93 11.97
C GLY A 51 -4.23 1.08 10.97
N ALA A 52 -4.30 1.45 9.70
CA ALA A 52 -3.56 0.72 8.67
C ALA A 52 -2.06 0.82 8.88
N LEU A 53 -1.57 2.02 9.21
CA LEU A 53 -0.13 2.20 9.43
C LEU A 53 0.36 1.33 10.58
N SER A 54 -0.41 1.26 11.68
CA SER A 54 -0.04 0.41 12.80
C SER A 54 0.07 -1.06 12.37
N THR A 55 -0.91 -1.52 11.62
CA THR A 55 -0.90 -2.90 11.13
C THR A 55 0.32 -3.15 10.25
N LEU A 56 0.63 -2.21 9.37
CA LEU A 56 1.75 -2.39 8.44
C LEU A 56 3.09 -2.36 9.16
N VAL A 57 3.22 -1.55 10.21
CA VAL A 57 4.42 -1.58 11.03
C VAL A 57 4.55 -2.94 11.70
N GLU A 58 3.45 -3.46 12.25
CA GLU A 58 3.45 -4.77 12.87
C GLU A 58 3.88 -5.87 11.94
N ARG A 59 3.45 -5.80 10.69
CA ARG A 59 3.83 -6.79 9.69
C ARG A 59 5.27 -6.64 9.22
N GLY A 60 5.91 -5.52 9.54
CA GLY A 60 7.25 -5.25 9.08
C GLY A 60 7.32 -4.76 7.65
N TRP A 61 6.21 -4.31 7.09
CA TRP A 61 6.18 -3.82 5.72
C TRP A 61 6.53 -2.35 5.61
N ILE A 62 6.36 -1.61 6.69
CA ILE A 62 6.82 -0.23 6.78
C ILE A 62 7.49 -0.04 8.11
N GLU A 63 8.26 1.03 8.21
CA GLU A 63 8.94 1.34 9.46
C GLU A 63 8.75 2.80 9.78
N LEU A 64 8.72 3.10 11.07
CA LEU A 64 8.64 4.46 11.56
C LEU A 64 10.05 5.00 11.69
N LEU A 65 10.30 6.14 11.07
CA LEU A 65 11.63 6.72 11.10
C LEU A 65 11.86 7.46 12.41
N GLN A 66 13.10 7.44 12.84
CA GLN A 66 13.51 8.08 14.08
C GLN A 66 13.65 9.58 13.89
N GLY A 67 13.72 10.29 15.00
CA GLY A 67 14.15 11.65 14.96
C GLY A 67 13.09 12.69 15.25
N GLU A 68 11.84 12.31 15.21
CA GLU A 68 10.77 13.27 15.48
C GLU A 68 10.07 12.93 16.77
N GLN A 69 9.92 13.93 17.62
CA GLN A 69 9.20 13.76 18.89
C GLN A 69 7.72 14.05 18.71
N ASP A 70 7.41 14.93 17.80
CA ASP A 70 6.03 15.33 17.57
C ASP A 70 5.35 14.24 16.74
N SER A 71 4.31 13.62 17.29
CA SER A 71 3.65 12.53 16.61
C SER A 71 3.03 12.96 15.29
N ARG A 72 2.72 14.24 15.14
CA ARG A 72 2.16 14.73 13.90
C ARG A 72 3.18 14.77 12.77
N LYS A 73 4.46 14.65 13.14
CA LYS A 73 5.55 14.68 12.15
C LYS A 73 6.23 13.35 11.99
N LYS A 74 5.60 12.28 12.48
CA LYS A 74 6.17 10.96 12.28
C LYS A 74 6.17 10.61 10.81
N GLU A 75 7.31 10.17 10.34
CA GLU A 75 7.46 9.73 8.96
C GLU A 75 7.59 8.22 8.92
N TYR A 76 7.03 7.66 7.89
CA TYR A 76 7.09 6.21 7.65
C TYR A 76 7.76 5.97 6.33
N ARG A 77 8.30 4.77 6.16
CA ARG A 77 8.98 4.38 4.92
C ARG A 77 8.73 2.90 4.70
N ILE A 78 8.61 2.51 3.44
CA ILE A 78 8.46 1.10 3.10
C ILE A 78 9.75 0.35 3.40
N THR A 79 9.63 -0.90 3.83
CA THR A 79 10.77 -1.77 4.05
C THR A 79 10.97 -2.67 2.84
N GLU A 80 12.05 -3.47 2.87
CA GLU A 80 12.24 -4.45 1.81
C GLU A 80 11.10 -5.47 1.78
N ASP A 81 10.64 -5.90 2.95
CA ASP A 81 9.51 -6.83 2.99
C ASP A 81 8.25 -6.17 2.40
N GLY A 82 8.07 -4.88 2.64
CA GLY A 82 6.95 -4.17 2.04
C GLY A 82 7.06 -4.11 0.52
N ARG A 83 8.27 -3.90 0.01
CA ARG A 83 8.46 -3.92 -1.45
C ARG A 83 8.14 -5.27 -2.03
N ILE A 84 8.53 -6.33 -1.33
CA ILE A 84 8.21 -7.69 -1.76
C ILE A 84 6.70 -7.88 -1.78
N ALA A 85 6.00 -7.39 -0.76
CA ALA A 85 4.55 -7.49 -0.72
C ALA A 85 3.90 -6.78 -1.90
N VAL A 86 4.41 -5.60 -2.25
CA VAL A 86 3.88 -4.86 -3.40
C VAL A 86 4.12 -5.65 -4.69
N ARG A 87 5.32 -6.17 -4.88
CA ARG A 87 5.62 -6.93 -6.10
C ARG A 87 4.78 -8.18 -6.20
N THR A 88 4.55 -8.85 -5.08
CA THR A 88 3.70 -10.04 -5.05
C THR A 88 2.29 -9.67 -5.48
N GLU A 89 1.80 -8.54 -4.98
CA GLU A 89 0.46 -8.08 -5.36
C GLU A 89 0.41 -7.70 -6.84
N MET A 90 1.44 -7.06 -7.35
CA MET A 90 1.48 -6.71 -8.77
C MET A 90 1.41 -7.95 -9.64
N ALA A 91 2.15 -9.00 -9.26
CA ALA A 91 2.11 -10.25 -10.01
C ALA A 91 0.72 -10.87 -9.97
N ARG A 92 0.06 -10.81 -8.82
CA ARG A 92 -1.29 -11.33 -8.69
C ARG A 92 -2.25 -10.55 -9.59
N LEU A 93 -2.13 -9.22 -9.60
CA LEU A 93 -3.00 -8.40 -10.43
C LEU A 93 -2.77 -8.67 -11.91
N ASP A 94 -1.52 -8.85 -12.31
CA ASP A 94 -1.19 -9.18 -13.70
C ASP A 94 -1.84 -10.49 -14.12
N GLU A 95 -1.78 -11.49 -13.25
CA GLU A 95 -2.38 -12.78 -13.56
C GLU A 95 -3.88 -12.66 -13.70
N LEU A 96 -4.50 -11.94 -12.77
CA LEU A 96 -5.95 -11.75 -12.82
C LEU A 96 -6.36 -11.05 -14.11
N LEU A 97 -5.62 -10.01 -14.46
CA LEU A 97 -5.93 -9.26 -15.66
C LEU A 97 -5.76 -10.12 -16.91
N ALA A 98 -4.67 -10.88 -16.96
CA ALA A 98 -4.40 -11.74 -18.11
C ALA A 98 -5.51 -12.79 -18.28
N ASN A 99 -5.95 -13.38 -17.17
CA ASN A 99 -7.02 -14.36 -17.23
C ASN A 99 -8.33 -13.73 -17.69
N GLY A 100 -8.59 -12.52 -17.20
CA GLY A 100 -9.81 -11.82 -17.62
C GLY A 100 -9.81 -11.57 -19.11
N ARG A 101 -8.70 -11.09 -19.65
CA ARG A 101 -8.61 -10.81 -21.07
C ARG A 101 -8.77 -12.07 -21.91
N LYS A 102 -8.14 -13.15 -21.42
CA LYS A 102 -8.20 -14.42 -22.15
C LYS A 102 -9.62 -14.95 -22.22
N LEU A 103 -10.36 -14.86 -21.14
CA LEU A 103 -11.67 -15.51 -21.05
C LEU A 103 -12.80 -14.65 -21.59
N ILE A 104 -12.72 -13.34 -21.45
CA ILE A 104 -13.82 -12.48 -21.88
C ILE A 104 -13.67 -12.04 -23.33
N GLY A 105 -12.57 -12.35 -23.96
CA GLY A 105 -12.41 -12.02 -25.37
C GLY A 105 -11.38 -10.95 -25.66
N GLY A 106 -10.49 -10.72 -24.74
CA GLY A 106 -9.36 -9.88 -24.99
C GLY A 106 -9.61 -8.41 -24.74
N ASP A 107 -8.73 -7.61 -25.28
CA ASP A 107 -8.73 -6.18 -25.03
C ASP A 107 -9.84 -5.51 -25.82
N PRO A 108 -10.36 -4.41 -25.28
CA PRO A 108 -11.29 -3.60 -26.06
C PRO A 108 -10.55 -3.04 -27.27
N GLU A 109 -11.26 -2.91 -28.33
CA GLU A 109 -10.71 -2.41 -29.58
C GLU A 109 -10.59 -0.92 -29.63
#